data_e49adc76ad05081ea1f6c90f72d1adfb
#
_entry.id   e49adc76ad05081ea1f6c90f72d1adfb
#
_cell.length_a   1.000
_cell.length_b   1.000
_cell.length_c   1.000
_cell.angle_alpha   90.00
_cell.angle_beta   90.00
_cell.angle_gamma   90.00
#
_symmetry.space_group_name_H-M   'P 1'
#
loop_
_entity.id
_entity.type
_entity.pdbx_description
1 polymer ?
#
loop_
_entity_poly.entity_id
_entity_poly.type
_entity_poly.pdbx_seq_one_letter_code
_entity_poly.pdbx_strand_id
1 'polypeptide(L)'
;MNSLVSFISARFPGKEYHFHEKIQSLWSGYGSIERWKNCEEESIVIKHIRFPDNYNHPRGWNSDFGHLRKVKSYEVENTWYENFAHKSLARVPRKLFHHKIGDSQVIVLEDLNTSGFSVRPEYINEKQFKACVSWLAQFHAGFMNNKGEGLWNTGTYWHLDTRPEEFKQMKPGPLKKYASKIDEILSSCKYKTLVHGDAKLANFCFSEECQVAAVDFQYVGAGCGMKDLIYLLSSVEDFESEERESEVLDFYFNELAHFLGGQNKELENEWRKLYKFAWADFNRFLQGWSPGHWKLNDYVNEITSNAIWSVQCRELLKIAEKSALEAGKCIQNNINATLNIESKGSHLSRASGIVTEIDEKAQSIILNFISPTLKKYNLGLLSEELIDDSSRFEKDFFWCVDPLDGTLPFTEKVEGYSVSIALVSRDGTPVLGVIYNPRKDDLYTCIKGEGAFKNGVPIRINPSKEKFTFITDRSFTRSGMYDEFVANIEEKAKSKGLHKFQIIAHGGASMNAVWVLENAPAAYIKLPKKQSGGGGIWDFAASSCLFNELNLKATNFEGQKLDLNRKDSAFMNHEGVWFEA
;
A
#
# COMPACT_ATOMS: atom_id res chain seq x y z
N MET A 1 16.04 23.87 -43.79
CA MET A 1 14.81 24.68 -43.82
C MET A 1 13.93 24.38 -45.05
N ASN A 2 14.48 24.36 -46.27
CA ASN A 2 13.66 24.15 -47.49
C ASN A 2 12.84 22.84 -47.49
N SER A 3 13.32 21.75 -46.95
CA SER A 3 12.60 20.47 -46.91
C SER A 3 11.39 20.46 -45.97
N LEU A 4 11.46 21.11 -44.81
CA LEU A 4 10.36 21.18 -43.83
C LEU A 4 9.24 22.10 -44.35
N VAL A 5 9.59 23.27 -44.87
CA VAL A 5 8.63 24.22 -45.49
C VAL A 5 7.88 23.55 -46.63
N SER A 6 8.61 22.96 -47.59
CA SER A 6 8.00 22.24 -48.71
C SER A 6 7.10 21.10 -48.27
N PHE A 7 7.48 20.40 -47.22
CA PHE A 7 6.69 19.30 -46.65
C PHE A 7 5.39 19.79 -46.02
N ILE A 8 5.42 20.88 -45.24
CA ILE A 8 4.24 21.46 -44.61
C ILE A 8 3.28 22.02 -45.68
N SER A 9 3.80 22.77 -46.67
CA SER A 9 3.00 23.30 -47.76
C SER A 9 2.28 22.18 -48.55
N ALA A 10 2.92 21.06 -48.77
CA ALA A 10 2.30 19.90 -49.43
C ALA A 10 1.15 19.27 -48.63
N ARG A 11 1.15 19.40 -47.31
CA ARG A 11 0.12 18.83 -46.42
C ARG A 11 -1.05 19.77 -46.13
N PHE A 12 -0.86 21.06 -46.31
CA PHE A 12 -1.90 22.10 -46.17
C PHE A 12 -2.08 22.85 -47.46
N PRO A 13 -2.68 22.25 -48.51
CA PRO A 13 -2.88 22.89 -49.81
C PRO A 13 -3.64 24.21 -49.66
N GLY A 14 -3.09 25.29 -50.21
CA GLY A 14 -3.69 26.63 -50.12
C GLY A 14 -3.41 27.38 -48.81
N LYS A 15 -2.66 26.78 -47.85
CA LYS A 15 -2.25 27.43 -46.61
C LYS A 15 -0.72 27.43 -46.50
N GLU A 16 -0.14 28.62 -46.60
CA GLU A 16 1.31 28.78 -46.43
C GLU A 16 1.65 29.10 -44.98
N TYR A 17 2.16 28.10 -44.25
CA TYR A 17 2.63 28.31 -42.88
C TYR A 17 4.09 28.72 -42.88
N HIS A 18 4.40 29.75 -42.08
CA HIS A 18 5.75 30.26 -41.88
C HIS A 18 6.13 30.19 -40.41
N PHE A 19 7.44 30.00 -40.15
CA PHE A 19 7.98 30.04 -38.79
C PHE A 19 7.59 31.36 -38.13
N HIS A 20 6.94 31.28 -36.98
CA HIS A 20 6.56 32.43 -36.16
C HIS A 20 7.49 32.60 -34.96
N GLU A 21 7.62 31.56 -34.14
CA GLU A 21 8.50 31.57 -32.97
C GLU A 21 8.96 30.16 -32.57
N LYS A 22 10.09 30.10 -31.84
CA LYS A 22 10.53 28.90 -31.17
C LYS A 22 9.98 28.91 -29.74
N ILE A 23 9.07 27.98 -29.46
CA ILE A 23 8.46 27.82 -28.13
C ILE A 23 9.50 27.28 -27.15
N GLN A 24 10.25 26.21 -27.56
CA GLN A 24 11.19 25.54 -26.69
C GLN A 24 12.29 24.81 -27.48
N SER A 25 13.51 24.79 -26.96
CA SER A 25 14.55 23.87 -27.41
C SER A 25 14.38 22.52 -26.69
N LEU A 26 14.47 21.41 -27.41
CA LEU A 26 14.44 20.09 -26.82
C LEU A 26 15.76 19.81 -26.08
N TRP A 27 15.68 19.08 -24.97
CA TRP A 27 16.80 18.75 -24.12
C TRP A 27 17.97 18.15 -24.93
N SER A 28 19.20 18.55 -24.56
CA SER A 28 20.46 18.03 -25.15
C SER A 28 20.57 18.20 -26.67
N GLY A 29 19.89 19.19 -27.25
CA GLY A 29 20.02 19.49 -28.67
C GLY A 29 19.22 18.60 -29.62
N TYR A 30 18.27 17.83 -29.11
CA TYR A 30 17.42 16.94 -29.93
C TYR A 30 16.38 17.66 -30.79
N GLY A 31 16.44 18.99 -30.92
CA GLY A 31 15.57 19.76 -31.80
C GLY A 31 14.81 20.87 -31.09
N SER A 32 13.64 21.19 -31.61
CA SER A 32 12.82 22.33 -31.17
C SER A 32 11.32 22.04 -31.23
N ILE A 33 10.56 22.80 -30.43
CA ILE A 33 9.13 22.97 -30.56
C ILE A 33 8.92 24.38 -31.09
N GLU A 34 8.20 24.51 -32.20
CA GLU A 34 8.04 25.74 -32.95
C GLU A 34 6.56 26.00 -33.21
N ARG A 35 6.16 27.29 -33.16
CA ARG A 35 4.87 27.76 -33.66
C ARG A 35 5.02 28.31 -35.06
N TRP A 36 4.16 27.85 -35.94
CA TRP A 36 4.10 28.33 -37.31
C TRP A 36 2.72 28.91 -37.58
N LYS A 37 2.63 30.01 -38.33
CA LYS A 37 1.40 30.71 -38.68
C LYS A 37 1.27 30.87 -40.18
N ASN A 38 0.02 30.95 -40.66
CA ASN A 38 -0.32 31.34 -42.02
C ASN A 38 -0.79 32.80 -42.07
N CYS A 39 -1.11 33.32 -43.28
CA CYS A 39 -1.58 34.68 -43.47
C CYS A 39 -2.97 34.95 -42.86
N GLU A 40 -3.73 33.90 -42.50
CA GLU A 40 -5.05 33.99 -41.86
C GLU A 40 -4.92 33.89 -40.30
N GLU A 41 -3.71 34.03 -39.78
CA GLU A 41 -3.38 33.90 -38.34
C GLU A 41 -3.69 32.50 -37.75
N GLU A 42 -4.03 31.49 -38.55
CA GLU A 42 -4.11 30.14 -38.07
C GLU A 42 -2.73 29.61 -37.67
N SER A 43 -2.63 28.90 -36.57
CA SER A 43 -1.34 28.40 -36.10
C SER A 43 -1.33 26.90 -35.89
N ILE A 44 -0.14 26.35 -36.06
CA ILE A 44 0.19 24.95 -35.77
C ILE A 44 1.46 24.88 -34.91
N VAL A 45 1.57 23.83 -34.12
CA VAL A 45 2.78 23.54 -33.32
C VAL A 45 3.53 22.37 -33.96
N ILE A 46 4.82 22.59 -34.22
CA ILE A 46 5.71 21.60 -34.83
C ILE A 46 6.77 21.18 -33.82
N LYS A 47 6.77 19.92 -33.42
CA LYS A 47 7.85 19.30 -32.69
C LYS A 47 8.79 18.68 -33.71
N HIS A 48 9.92 19.35 -33.96
CA HIS A 48 10.94 18.93 -34.91
C HIS A 48 12.08 18.25 -34.13
N ILE A 49 12.18 16.93 -34.25
CA ILE A 49 13.14 16.08 -33.56
C ILE A 49 14.29 15.79 -34.52
N ARG A 50 15.51 16.07 -34.08
CA ARG A 50 16.76 15.80 -34.81
C ARG A 50 17.70 15.07 -33.87
N PHE A 51 18.19 13.92 -34.28
CA PHE A 51 19.16 13.19 -33.47
C PHE A 51 20.56 13.78 -33.69
N PRO A 52 21.22 14.32 -32.65
CA PRO A 52 22.55 14.91 -32.81
C PRO A 52 23.61 13.81 -32.95
N ASP A 53 24.60 14.05 -33.82
CA ASP A 53 25.77 13.16 -33.97
C ASP A 53 26.62 13.11 -32.70
N ASN A 54 26.66 14.22 -31.94
CA ASN A 54 27.30 14.33 -30.64
C ASN A 54 26.30 14.87 -29.61
N TYR A 55 26.00 14.11 -28.58
CA TYR A 55 25.06 14.52 -27.54
C TYR A 55 25.80 14.90 -26.27
N ASN A 56 25.53 16.12 -25.78
CA ASN A 56 26.03 16.65 -24.53
C ASN A 56 24.89 16.74 -23.51
N HIS A 57 24.90 15.86 -22.53
CA HIS A 57 23.94 15.97 -21.43
C HIS A 57 24.39 17.07 -20.46
N PRO A 58 23.51 18.01 -20.04
CA PRO A 58 23.89 19.13 -19.18
C PRO A 58 24.53 18.74 -17.84
N ARG A 59 24.34 17.50 -17.39
CA ARG A 59 24.95 16.94 -16.17
C ARG A 59 26.06 15.92 -16.44
N GLY A 60 26.61 15.88 -17.67
CA GLY A 60 27.72 15.00 -18.03
C GLY A 60 27.34 13.52 -18.21
N TRP A 61 26.06 13.16 -18.25
CA TRP A 61 25.61 11.77 -18.44
C TRP A 61 25.48 11.46 -19.94
N ASN A 62 26.62 11.43 -20.60
CA ASN A 62 26.74 11.14 -22.04
C ASN A 62 26.91 9.63 -22.23
N SER A 63 25.82 8.87 -22.04
CA SER A 63 25.84 7.43 -22.25
C SER A 63 24.99 7.02 -23.46
N ASP A 64 25.38 5.94 -24.12
CA ASP A 64 24.61 5.33 -25.19
C ASP A 64 23.21 4.94 -24.68
N PHE A 65 23.09 4.51 -23.41
CA PHE A 65 21.83 4.20 -22.78
C PHE A 65 20.93 5.44 -22.67
N GLY A 66 21.48 6.60 -22.27
CA GLY A 66 20.75 7.87 -22.19
C GLY A 66 20.22 8.30 -23.56
N HIS A 67 21.04 8.13 -24.60
CA HIS A 67 20.64 8.40 -25.98
C HIS A 67 19.51 7.47 -26.45
N LEU A 68 19.67 6.16 -26.33
CA LEU A 68 18.67 5.16 -26.73
C LEU A 68 17.33 5.37 -26.00
N ARG A 69 17.37 5.66 -24.68
CA ARG A 69 16.18 6.04 -23.91
C ARG A 69 15.49 7.26 -24.51
N LYS A 70 16.25 8.30 -24.91
CA LYS A 70 15.70 9.52 -25.47
C LYS A 70 15.07 9.27 -26.86
N VAL A 71 15.74 8.50 -27.71
CA VAL A 71 15.19 8.05 -28.99
C VAL A 71 13.87 7.32 -28.77
N LYS A 72 13.84 6.33 -27.87
CA LYS A 72 12.64 5.58 -27.54
C LYS A 72 11.52 6.49 -27.01
N SER A 73 11.85 7.52 -26.22
CA SER A 73 10.82 8.44 -25.70
C SER A 73 10.08 9.20 -26.82
N TYR A 74 10.76 9.53 -27.90
CA TYR A 74 10.12 10.15 -29.08
C TYR A 74 9.32 9.15 -29.91
N GLU A 75 9.76 7.89 -30.00
CA GLU A 75 8.99 6.83 -30.63
C GLU A 75 7.69 6.55 -29.88
N VAL A 76 7.77 6.53 -28.54
CA VAL A 76 6.60 6.38 -27.66
C VAL A 76 5.62 7.55 -27.84
N GLU A 77 6.11 8.79 -27.90
CA GLU A 77 5.25 9.95 -28.14
C GLU A 77 4.55 9.89 -29.50
N ASN A 78 5.26 9.44 -30.55
CA ASN A 78 4.65 9.19 -31.85
C ASN A 78 3.56 8.13 -31.77
N THR A 79 3.84 7.00 -31.14
CA THR A 79 2.89 5.90 -30.95
C THR A 79 1.66 6.37 -30.17
N TRP A 80 1.86 7.20 -29.14
CA TRP A 80 0.79 7.80 -28.38
C TRP A 80 -0.14 8.62 -29.28
N TYR A 81 0.39 9.56 -30.04
CA TYR A 81 -0.41 10.40 -30.93
C TYR A 81 -1.04 9.60 -32.09
N GLU A 82 -0.44 8.50 -32.53
CA GLU A 82 -0.98 7.65 -33.60
C GLU A 82 -2.14 6.78 -33.12
N ASN A 83 -1.99 6.11 -31.97
CA ASN A 83 -2.83 5.00 -31.60
C ASN A 83 -3.75 5.27 -30.40
N PHE A 84 -3.46 6.29 -29.58
CA PHE A 84 -4.10 6.49 -28.28
C PHE A 84 -4.73 7.88 -28.10
N ALA A 85 -4.09 8.95 -28.56
CA ALA A 85 -4.51 10.32 -28.27
C ALA A 85 -5.98 10.59 -28.66
N HIS A 86 -6.45 10.03 -29.77
CA HIS A 86 -7.84 10.17 -30.24
C HIS A 86 -8.87 9.41 -29.37
N LYS A 87 -8.41 8.51 -28.48
CA LYS A 87 -9.23 7.74 -27.53
C LYS A 87 -9.27 8.39 -26.14
N SER A 88 -8.46 9.42 -25.92
CA SER A 88 -8.38 10.07 -24.61
C SER A 88 -9.70 10.77 -24.29
N LEU A 89 -10.24 10.50 -23.10
CA LEU A 89 -11.36 11.27 -22.55
C LEU A 89 -10.91 12.66 -22.12
N ALA A 90 -9.68 12.76 -21.60
CA ALA A 90 -9.07 14.02 -21.18
C ALA A 90 -8.51 14.79 -22.37
N ARG A 91 -8.55 16.13 -22.32
CA ARG A 91 -8.11 17.00 -23.41
C ARG A 91 -6.61 16.90 -23.65
N VAL A 92 -6.24 16.54 -24.87
CA VAL A 92 -4.87 16.47 -25.37
C VAL A 92 -4.78 17.16 -26.74
N PRO A 93 -3.61 17.63 -27.22
CA PRO A 93 -3.49 18.21 -28.53
C PRO A 93 -3.88 17.21 -29.63
N ARG A 94 -4.63 17.67 -30.62
CA ARG A 94 -4.94 16.85 -31.77
C ARG A 94 -3.70 16.77 -32.67
N LYS A 95 -3.29 15.54 -33.04
CA LYS A 95 -2.27 15.33 -34.06
C LYS A 95 -2.84 15.68 -35.43
N LEU A 96 -2.17 16.55 -36.14
CA LEU A 96 -2.48 16.86 -37.52
C LEU A 96 -1.79 15.89 -38.47
N PHE A 97 -0.49 15.68 -38.30
CA PHE A 97 0.24 14.61 -38.95
C PHE A 97 1.60 14.34 -38.28
N HIS A 98 2.24 13.23 -38.68
CA HIS A 98 3.61 12.84 -38.31
C HIS A 98 4.35 12.46 -39.59
N HIS A 99 5.65 12.74 -39.64
CA HIS A 99 6.50 12.36 -40.75
C HIS A 99 7.96 12.18 -40.32
N LYS A 100 8.62 11.23 -40.98
CA LYS A 100 10.07 11.01 -40.85
C LYS A 100 10.78 11.57 -42.06
N ILE A 101 11.75 12.48 -41.86
CA ILE A 101 12.55 13.13 -42.92
C ILE A 101 14.00 12.74 -42.68
N GLY A 102 14.50 11.71 -43.38
CA GLY A 102 15.84 11.16 -43.12
C GLY A 102 15.94 10.65 -41.66
N ASP A 103 16.91 11.17 -40.92
CA ASP A 103 17.09 10.87 -39.49
C ASP A 103 16.29 11.79 -38.56
N SER A 104 15.49 12.70 -39.12
CA SER A 104 14.64 13.61 -38.34
C SER A 104 13.19 13.13 -38.31
N GLN A 105 12.48 13.48 -37.22
CA GLN A 105 11.05 13.25 -37.08
C GLN A 105 10.31 14.56 -36.86
N VAL A 106 9.14 14.68 -37.41
CA VAL A 106 8.28 15.86 -37.29
C VAL A 106 6.90 15.43 -36.85
N ILE A 107 6.47 15.95 -35.70
CA ILE A 107 5.09 15.82 -35.20
C ILE A 107 4.44 17.18 -35.31
N VAL A 108 3.33 17.27 -36.04
CA VAL A 108 2.55 18.50 -36.18
C VAL A 108 1.25 18.34 -35.40
N LEU A 109 1.05 19.27 -34.49
CA LEU A 109 -0.08 19.32 -33.56
C LEU A 109 -0.88 20.61 -33.77
N GLU A 110 -2.13 20.59 -33.36
CA GLU A 110 -2.89 21.83 -33.19
C GLU A 110 -2.18 22.74 -32.19
N ASP A 111 -2.34 24.02 -32.35
CA ASP A 111 -1.87 25.00 -31.36
C ASP A 111 -2.93 25.15 -30.26
N LEU A 112 -2.60 24.69 -29.06
CA LEU A 112 -3.48 24.81 -27.90
C LEU A 112 -3.80 26.26 -27.55
N ASN A 113 -2.91 27.23 -27.88
CA ASN A 113 -3.20 28.64 -27.61
C ASN A 113 -4.39 29.13 -28.43
N THR A 114 -4.45 28.80 -29.72
CA THR A 114 -5.60 29.15 -30.57
C THR A 114 -6.83 28.30 -30.31
N SER A 115 -6.65 27.15 -29.65
CA SER A 115 -7.74 26.28 -29.21
C SER A 115 -8.28 26.66 -27.82
N GLY A 116 -7.89 27.82 -27.27
CA GLY A 116 -8.41 28.35 -26.01
C GLY A 116 -7.62 27.95 -24.75
N PHE A 117 -6.46 27.25 -24.87
CA PHE A 117 -5.62 26.83 -23.76
C PHE A 117 -4.29 27.59 -23.76
N SER A 118 -4.35 28.93 -23.63
CA SER A 118 -3.20 29.82 -23.77
C SER A 118 -2.47 30.13 -22.45
N VAL A 119 -3.08 29.82 -21.31
CA VAL A 119 -2.57 30.19 -19.98
C VAL A 119 -1.55 29.17 -19.48
N ARG A 120 -0.39 29.65 -19.00
CA ARG A 120 0.73 28.84 -18.46
C ARG A 120 1.19 29.48 -17.14
N PRO A 121 0.46 29.30 -16.03
CA PRO A 121 0.79 29.92 -14.77
C PRO A 121 2.04 29.26 -14.16
N GLU A 122 2.88 30.08 -13.52
CA GLU A 122 3.99 29.60 -12.70
C GLU A 122 3.47 29.01 -11.38
N TYR A 123 2.43 29.62 -10.82
CA TYR A 123 1.71 29.20 -9.61
C TYR A 123 0.25 29.03 -9.94
N ILE A 124 -0.38 28.01 -9.36
CA ILE A 124 -1.80 27.72 -9.61
C ILE A 124 -2.63 27.89 -8.33
N ASN A 125 -3.86 28.34 -8.54
CA ASN A 125 -4.86 28.41 -7.47
C ASN A 125 -5.59 27.05 -7.31
N GLU A 126 -6.40 26.95 -6.26
CA GLU A 126 -7.14 25.72 -5.92
C GLU A 126 -8.05 25.22 -7.06
N LYS A 127 -8.68 26.13 -7.81
CA LYS A 127 -9.53 25.77 -8.96
C LYS A 127 -8.70 25.13 -10.09
N GLN A 128 -7.54 25.72 -10.41
CA GLN A 128 -6.62 25.19 -11.40
C GLN A 128 -6.00 23.87 -10.96
N PHE A 129 -5.65 23.76 -9.66
CA PHE A 129 -5.14 22.51 -9.09
C PHE A 129 -6.17 21.39 -9.22
N LYS A 130 -7.41 21.61 -8.79
CA LYS A 130 -8.49 20.62 -8.93
C LYS A 130 -8.76 20.24 -10.38
N ALA A 131 -8.65 21.20 -11.31
CA ALA A 131 -8.78 20.92 -12.74
C ALA A 131 -7.67 19.98 -13.26
N CYS A 132 -6.42 20.12 -12.79
CA CYS A 132 -5.34 19.17 -13.11
C CYS A 132 -5.61 17.77 -12.52
N VAL A 133 -6.05 17.69 -11.26
CA VAL A 133 -6.40 16.42 -10.62
C VAL A 133 -7.57 15.73 -11.34
N SER A 134 -8.61 16.49 -11.73
CA SER A 134 -9.73 15.99 -12.52
C SER A 134 -9.28 15.51 -13.90
N TRP A 135 -8.38 16.24 -14.56
CA TRP A 135 -7.79 15.82 -15.84
C TRP A 135 -7.07 14.48 -15.72
N LEU A 136 -6.26 14.28 -14.66
CA LEU A 136 -5.58 13.01 -14.39
C LEU A 136 -6.59 11.89 -14.16
N ALA A 137 -7.62 12.11 -13.36
CA ALA A 137 -8.66 11.12 -13.11
C ALA A 137 -9.39 10.73 -14.40
N GLN A 138 -9.75 11.70 -15.24
CA GLN A 138 -10.37 11.49 -16.55
C GLN A 138 -9.47 10.70 -17.49
N PHE A 139 -8.17 11.05 -17.54
CA PHE A 139 -7.17 10.37 -18.35
C PHE A 139 -7.02 8.91 -17.91
N HIS A 140 -6.85 8.67 -16.61
CA HIS A 140 -6.71 7.34 -16.06
C HIS A 140 -7.97 6.48 -16.26
N ALA A 141 -9.16 7.05 -16.09
CA ALA A 141 -10.42 6.35 -16.36
C ALA A 141 -10.54 5.90 -17.82
N GLY A 142 -10.17 6.77 -18.77
CA GLY A 142 -10.26 6.50 -20.21
C GLY A 142 -9.34 5.36 -20.67
N PHE A 143 -8.27 5.10 -19.94
CA PHE A 143 -7.30 4.06 -20.27
C PHE A 143 -7.21 2.93 -19.26
N MET A 144 -8.20 2.77 -18.38
CA MET A 144 -8.22 1.70 -17.40
C MET A 144 -8.09 0.32 -18.06
N ASN A 145 -7.19 -0.51 -17.53
CA ASN A 145 -6.83 -1.84 -18.04
C ASN A 145 -6.20 -1.85 -19.46
N ASN A 146 -5.78 -0.71 -19.98
CA ASN A 146 -5.04 -0.66 -21.24
C ASN A 146 -3.58 -1.05 -21.03
N LYS A 147 -3.06 -1.95 -21.87
CA LYS A 147 -1.67 -2.43 -21.78
C LYS A 147 -0.65 -1.51 -22.41
N GLY A 148 -1.07 -0.53 -23.22
CA GLY A 148 -0.19 0.44 -23.85
C GLY A 148 0.78 -0.17 -24.86
N GLU A 149 0.31 -0.99 -25.80
CA GLU A 149 1.17 -1.61 -26.82
C GLU A 149 1.94 -0.54 -27.61
N GLY A 150 3.27 -0.71 -27.65
CA GLY A 150 4.18 0.26 -28.28
C GLY A 150 4.56 1.46 -27.40
N LEU A 151 3.96 1.61 -26.20
CA LEU A 151 4.33 2.61 -25.19
C LEU A 151 5.38 2.03 -24.22
N TRP A 152 5.73 2.77 -23.16
CA TRP A 152 6.56 2.22 -22.11
C TRP A 152 5.81 1.12 -21.34
N ASN A 153 6.48 -0.01 -21.09
CA ASN A 153 5.91 -1.09 -20.27
C ASN A 153 5.53 -0.61 -18.87
N THR A 154 6.37 0.26 -18.31
CA THR A 154 6.09 1.02 -17.09
C THR A 154 6.22 2.50 -17.43
N GLY A 155 5.10 3.21 -17.37
CA GLY A 155 5.07 4.66 -17.54
C GLY A 155 5.80 5.34 -16.39
N THR A 156 6.40 6.44 -16.65
CA THR A 156 7.16 7.39 -15.84
C THR A 156 8.62 7.53 -16.29
N TYR A 157 9.08 8.77 -16.34
CA TYR A 157 10.46 9.04 -16.76
C TYR A 157 11.51 8.64 -15.71
N TRP A 158 11.09 8.42 -14.45
CA TRP A 158 11.98 8.07 -13.33
C TRP A 158 11.99 6.57 -12.97
N HIS A 159 11.32 5.71 -13.73
CA HIS A 159 11.31 4.26 -13.50
C HIS A 159 12.73 3.68 -13.43
N LEU A 160 12.94 2.66 -12.59
CA LEU A 160 14.25 2.04 -12.37
C LEU A 160 14.95 1.65 -13.66
N ASP A 161 14.24 0.98 -14.58
CA ASP A 161 14.83 0.53 -15.86
C ASP A 161 15.19 1.68 -16.80
N THR A 162 14.54 2.83 -16.65
CA THR A 162 14.85 4.03 -17.44
C THR A 162 15.92 4.90 -16.83
N ARG A 163 16.29 4.67 -15.56
CA ARG A 163 17.22 5.49 -14.76
C ARG A 163 18.25 4.68 -13.98
N PRO A 164 18.96 3.70 -14.60
CA PRO A 164 19.94 2.87 -13.91
C PRO A 164 21.17 3.66 -13.45
N GLU A 165 21.54 4.72 -14.18
CA GLU A 165 22.71 5.54 -13.86
C GLU A 165 22.45 6.37 -12.59
N GLU A 166 21.28 7.01 -12.50
CA GLU A 166 20.83 7.76 -11.34
C GLU A 166 20.72 6.84 -10.12
N PHE A 167 20.17 5.64 -10.30
CA PHE A 167 20.12 4.65 -9.21
C PHE A 167 21.50 4.22 -8.72
N LYS A 168 22.47 4.07 -9.63
CA LYS A 168 23.86 3.75 -9.27
C LYS A 168 24.49 4.85 -8.42
N GLN A 169 24.24 6.13 -8.76
CA GLN A 169 24.77 7.30 -8.04
C GLN A 169 24.15 7.50 -6.65
N MET A 170 22.97 6.95 -6.41
CA MET A 170 22.30 7.08 -5.13
C MET A 170 23.18 6.52 -3.99
N LYS A 171 23.29 7.25 -2.87
CA LYS A 171 24.02 6.80 -1.68
C LYS A 171 23.41 5.51 -1.11
N PRO A 172 24.24 4.62 -0.53
CA PRO A 172 23.74 3.47 0.22
C PRO A 172 22.79 3.90 1.34
N GLY A 173 21.68 3.17 1.50
CA GLY A 173 20.68 3.44 2.52
C GLY A 173 19.44 2.54 2.37
N PRO A 174 18.48 2.64 3.29
CA PRO A 174 17.28 1.81 3.26
C PRO A 174 16.49 1.94 1.96
N LEU A 175 16.29 3.17 1.46
CA LEU A 175 15.53 3.39 0.23
C LEU A 175 16.20 2.73 -0.99
N LYS A 176 17.53 2.83 -1.11
CA LYS A 176 18.28 2.13 -2.17
C LYS A 176 18.17 0.62 -2.04
N LYS A 177 18.26 0.10 -0.81
CA LYS A 177 18.15 -1.34 -0.51
C LYS A 177 16.79 -1.90 -0.92
N TYR A 178 15.72 -1.17 -0.69
CA TYR A 178 14.34 -1.63 -0.95
C TYR A 178 13.75 -1.14 -2.28
N ALA A 179 14.52 -0.41 -3.10
CA ALA A 179 14.05 0.16 -4.36
C ALA A 179 13.39 -0.86 -5.30
N SER A 180 14.01 -2.02 -5.50
CA SER A 180 13.44 -3.08 -6.36
C SER A 180 12.15 -3.68 -5.79
N LYS A 181 12.02 -3.76 -4.45
CA LYS A 181 10.79 -4.22 -3.81
C LYS A 181 9.65 -3.21 -3.94
N ILE A 182 9.96 -1.92 -3.80
CA ILE A 182 9.01 -0.83 -4.02
C ILE A 182 8.52 -0.86 -5.46
N ASP A 183 9.43 -1.01 -6.43
CA ASP A 183 9.08 -1.12 -7.84
C ASP A 183 8.23 -2.36 -8.14
N GLU A 184 8.56 -3.53 -7.55
CA GLU A 184 7.77 -4.75 -7.65
C GLU A 184 6.33 -4.55 -7.14
N ILE A 185 6.17 -3.87 -5.99
CA ILE A 185 4.85 -3.55 -5.41
C ILE A 185 4.04 -2.68 -6.36
N LEU A 186 4.63 -1.62 -6.91
CA LEU A 186 3.97 -0.73 -7.85
C LEU A 186 3.63 -1.42 -9.18
N SER A 187 4.53 -2.28 -9.66
CA SER A 187 4.38 -2.97 -10.94
C SER A 187 3.42 -4.16 -10.88
N SER A 188 3.22 -4.77 -9.71
CA SER A 188 2.33 -5.92 -9.49
C SER A 188 0.89 -5.54 -9.20
N CYS A 189 0.53 -4.25 -9.20
CA CYS A 189 -0.85 -3.83 -8.94
C CYS A 189 -1.84 -4.49 -9.90
N LYS A 190 -3.00 -4.86 -9.37
CA LYS A 190 -4.09 -5.48 -10.13
C LYS A 190 -4.70 -4.49 -11.12
N TYR A 191 -4.96 -3.27 -10.66
CA TYR A 191 -5.57 -2.22 -11.46
C TYR A 191 -4.49 -1.34 -12.07
N LYS A 192 -4.39 -1.35 -13.40
CA LYS A 192 -3.46 -0.52 -14.19
C LYS A 192 -4.22 0.34 -15.17
N THR A 193 -3.64 1.50 -15.43
CA THR A 193 -4.07 2.40 -16.50
C THR A 193 -2.86 2.83 -17.32
N LEU A 194 -3.05 3.66 -18.34
CA LEU A 194 -1.94 4.45 -18.85
C LEU A 194 -1.72 5.65 -17.94
N VAL A 195 -0.46 5.89 -17.56
CA VAL A 195 -0.02 7.10 -16.87
C VAL A 195 0.66 8.02 -17.87
N HIS A 196 0.50 9.33 -17.71
CA HIS A 196 1.18 10.35 -18.53
C HIS A 196 2.70 10.22 -18.43
N GLY A 197 3.17 9.93 -17.21
CA GLY A 197 4.56 9.64 -16.91
C GLY A 197 5.49 10.84 -16.76
N ASP A 198 5.00 12.05 -17.05
CA ASP A 198 5.66 13.35 -16.81
C ASP A 198 4.62 14.42 -16.45
N ALA A 199 3.67 14.12 -15.58
CA ALA A 199 2.51 14.94 -15.23
C ALA A 199 2.85 16.10 -14.26
N LYS A 200 3.91 16.88 -14.55
CA LYS A 200 4.25 18.10 -13.81
C LYS A 200 3.42 19.30 -14.30
N LEU A 201 3.27 20.32 -13.43
CA LEU A 201 2.52 21.54 -13.76
C LEU A 201 2.91 22.15 -15.11
N ALA A 202 4.20 22.18 -15.43
CA ALA A 202 4.69 22.74 -16.69
C ALA A 202 4.16 22.06 -17.97
N ASN A 203 3.60 20.84 -17.85
CA ASN A 203 3.01 20.11 -18.98
C ASN A 203 1.49 20.30 -19.07
N PHE A 204 0.89 21.13 -18.21
CA PHE A 204 -0.52 21.48 -18.26
C PHE A 204 -0.75 22.87 -18.83
N CYS A 205 -1.74 22.97 -19.69
CA CYS A 205 -2.15 24.18 -20.39
C CYS A 205 -3.59 24.51 -19.99
N PHE A 206 -3.87 25.75 -19.62
CA PHE A 206 -5.17 26.15 -19.11
C PHE A 206 -5.91 27.10 -20.07
N SER A 207 -7.24 26.99 -20.08
CA SER A 207 -8.11 28.03 -20.60
C SER A 207 -8.33 29.13 -19.56
N GLU A 208 -8.91 30.26 -19.98
CA GLU A 208 -9.33 31.34 -19.05
C GLU A 208 -10.35 30.85 -18.02
N GLU A 209 -11.18 29.86 -18.36
CA GLU A 209 -12.17 29.23 -17.47
C GLU A 209 -11.59 28.13 -16.61
N CYS A 210 -10.26 27.91 -16.65
CA CYS A 210 -9.54 26.86 -15.95
C CYS A 210 -9.79 25.43 -16.46
N GLN A 211 -10.20 25.25 -17.73
CA GLN A 211 -10.15 23.94 -18.36
C GLN A 211 -8.68 23.58 -18.62
N VAL A 212 -8.36 22.28 -18.66
CA VAL A 212 -6.98 21.79 -18.72
C VAL A 212 -6.76 20.88 -19.92
N ALA A 213 -5.65 21.09 -20.61
CA ALA A 213 -5.08 20.19 -21.62
C ALA A 213 -3.65 19.83 -21.23
N ALA A 214 -3.19 18.60 -21.48
CA ALA A 214 -1.82 18.20 -21.22
C ALA A 214 -1.02 17.94 -22.50
N VAL A 215 0.30 18.12 -22.40
CA VAL A 215 1.29 17.95 -23.49
C VAL A 215 2.48 17.11 -23.02
N ASP A 216 3.33 16.68 -23.96
CA ASP A 216 4.59 15.96 -23.72
C ASP A 216 4.43 14.52 -23.22
N PHE A 217 3.88 13.67 -24.08
CA PHE A 217 3.59 12.24 -23.81
C PHE A 217 4.79 11.30 -24.04
N GLN A 218 6.02 11.77 -23.82
CA GLN A 218 7.25 10.99 -24.08
C GLN A 218 7.41 9.78 -23.14
N TYR A 219 6.77 9.80 -21.97
CA TYR A 219 6.91 8.75 -20.96
C TYR A 219 5.59 8.05 -20.61
N VAL A 220 4.61 8.18 -21.50
CA VAL A 220 3.32 7.49 -21.34
C VAL A 220 3.51 5.98 -21.42
N GLY A 221 2.84 5.25 -20.51
CA GLY A 221 2.90 3.80 -20.45
C GLY A 221 2.01 3.24 -19.35
N ALA A 222 2.00 1.92 -19.19
CA ALA A 222 1.17 1.28 -18.17
C ALA A 222 1.67 1.59 -16.74
N GLY A 223 0.73 1.77 -15.80
CA GLY A 223 1.09 2.01 -14.41
C GLY A 223 -0.09 2.22 -13.48
N CYS A 224 0.23 2.49 -12.21
CA CYS A 224 -0.72 2.96 -11.21
C CYS A 224 -0.87 4.49 -11.33
N GLY A 225 -2.10 4.98 -11.37
CA GLY A 225 -2.38 6.42 -11.51
C GLY A 225 -1.79 7.30 -10.40
N MET A 226 -1.44 6.70 -9.26
CA MET A 226 -0.78 7.42 -8.16
C MET A 226 0.59 7.98 -8.56
N LYS A 227 1.28 7.39 -9.55
CA LYS A 227 2.55 7.92 -10.06
C LYS A 227 2.39 9.33 -10.66
N ASP A 228 1.36 9.55 -11.46
CA ASP A 228 1.09 10.88 -12.02
C ASP A 228 0.59 11.85 -10.95
N LEU A 229 -0.28 11.38 -10.04
CA LEU A 229 -0.81 12.22 -8.98
C LEU A 229 0.30 12.78 -8.10
N ILE A 230 1.22 11.94 -7.59
CA ILE A 230 2.33 12.40 -6.73
C ILE A 230 3.28 13.33 -7.50
N TYR A 231 3.42 13.13 -8.80
CA TYR A 231 4.28 13.98 -9.60
C TYR A 231 3.67 15.36 -9.82
N LEU A 232 2.36 15.46 -10.06
CA LEU A 232 1.65 16.73 -10.05
C LEU A 232 1.84 17.43 -8.69
N LEU A 233 1.55 16.74 -7.59
CA LEU A 233 1.68 17.26 -6.23
C LEU A 233 3.08 17.77 -5.94
N SER A 234 4.11 17.03 -6.35
CA SER A 234 5.50 17.45 -6.20
C SER A 234 5.87 18.70 -6.99
N SER A 235 5.04 19.13 -7.93
CA SER A 235 5.30 20.28 -8.81
C SER A 235 4.49 21.54 -8.46
N VAL A 236 3.66 21.46 -7.41
CA VAL A 236 2.91 22.58 -6.84
C VAL A 236 3.35 22.85 -5.41
N GLU A 237 3.29 24.09 -4.98
CA GLU A 237 3.64 24.49 -3.62
C GLU A 237 2.51 24.18 -2.62
N ASP A 238 2.81 24.14 -1.32
CA ASP A 238 1.88 23.97 -0.19
C ASP A 238 1.20 22.59 -0.06
N PHE A 239 1.92 21.51 -0.38
CA PHE A 239 1.41 20.16 -0.20
C PHE A 239 2.16 19.38 0.90
N GLU A 240 2.07 19.80 2.17
CA GLU A 240 2.91 19.26 3.25
C GLU A 240 2.14 18.75 4.48
N SER A 241 0.85 18.40 4.37
CA SER A 241 0.09 17.86 5.49
C SER A 241 -0.69 16.59 5.14
N GLU A 242 -0.86 15.68 6.11
CA GLU A 242 -1.69 14.48 5.97
C GLU A 242 -3.16 14.83 5.67
N GLU A 243 -3.66 15.95 6.22
CA GLU A 243 -5.02 16.43 5.97
C GLU A 243 -5.20 16.80 4.51
N ARG A 244 -4.28 17.55 3.94
CA ARG A 244 -4.29 17.92 2.51
C ARG A 244 -4.17 16.70 1.60
N GLU A 245 -3.34 15.72 1.99
CA GLU A 245 -3.21 14.45 1.28
C GLU A 245 -4.56 13.74 1.19
N SER A 246 -5.26 13.59 2.31
CA SER A 246 -6.57 12.94 2.35
C SER A 246 -7.59 13.64 1.45
N GLU A 247 -7.68 14.98 1.52
CA GLU A 247 -8.58 15.78 0.68
C GLU A 247 -8.33 15.57 -0.81
N VAL A 248 -7.07 15.56 -1.23
CA VAL A 248 -6.72 15.38 -2.64
C VAL A 248 -6.98 13.96 -3.12
N LEU A 249 -6.67 12.96 -2.31
CA LEU A 249 -6.99 11.57 -2.63
C LEU A 249 -8.50 11.36 -2.75
N ASP A 250 -9.29 11.92 -1.82
CA ASP A 250 -10.75 11.83 -1.87
C ASP A 250 -11.31 12.52 -3.11
N PHE A 251 -10.81 13.70 -3.43
CA PHE A 251 -11.21 14.41 -4.65
C PHE A 251 -10.84 13.61 -5.90
N TYR A 252 -9.60 13.11 -6.00
CA TYR A 252 -9.15 12.30 -7.13
C TYR A 252 -10.02 11.06 -7.33
N PHE A 253 -10.31 10.30 -6.28
CA PHE A 253 -11.12 9.08 -6.39
C PHE A 253 -12.59 9.35 -6.67
N ASN A 254 -13.15 10.46 -6.21
CA ASN A 254 -14.49 10.91 -6.59
C ASN A 254 -14.57 11.23 -8.10
N GLU A 255 -13.59 11.98 -8.63
CA GLU A 255 -13.49 12.25 -10.06
C GLU A 255 -13.27 10.97 -10.87
N LEU A 256 -12.38 10.08 -10.41
CA LEU A 256 -12.14 8.81 -11.08
C LEU A 256 -13.41 7.93 -11.13
N ALA A 257 -14.16 7.88 -10.04
CA ALA A 257 -15.44 7.16 -9.97
C ALA A 257 -16.47 7.78 -10.93
N HIS A 258 -16.53 9.10 -11.01
CA HIS A 258 -17.40 9.81 -11.96
C HIS A 258 -17.10 9.38 -13.40
N PHE A 259 -15.85 9.42 -13.83
CA PHE A 259 -15.46 9.08 -15.22
C PHE A 259 -15.51 7.57 -15.51
N LEU A 260 -15.41 6.70 -14.49
CA LEU A 260 -15.61 5.24 -14.62
C LEU A 260 -17.10 4.86 -14.65
N GLY A 261 -18.02 5.78 -14.37
CA GLY A 261 -19.45 5.52 -14.28
C GLY A 261 -19.88 4.81 -13.01
N GLY A 262 -19.04 4.81 -11.96
CA GLY A 262 -19.35 4.24 -10.66
C GLY A 262 -18.12 4.00 -9.79
N GLN A 263 -18.34 3.82 -8.49
CA GLN A 263 -17.27 3.55 -7.52
C GLN A 263 -16.71 2.14 -7.70
N ASN A 264 -15.39 2.03 -7.67
CA ASN A 264 -14.66 0.76 -7.56
C ASN A 264 -13.81 0.78 -6.28
N LYS A 265 -14.40 0.30 -5.20
CA LYS A 265 -13.73 0.30 -3.87
C LYS A 265 -12.45 -0.54 -3.83
N GLU A 266 -12.37 -1.62 -4.61
CA GLU A 266 -11.15 -2.45 -4.64
C GLU A 266 -10.00 -1.70 -5.31
N LEU A 267 -10.26 -1.01 -6.43
CA LEU A 267 -9.29 -0.14 -7.10
C LEU A 267 -8.84 1.00 -6.19
N GLU A 268 -9.78 1.71 -5.59
CA GLU A 268 -9.49 2.81 -4.67
C GLU A 268 -8.63 2.34 -3.50
N ASN A 269 -9.02 1.25 -2.83
CA ASN A 269 -8.26 0.68 -1.72
C ASN A 269 -6.84 0.26 -2.14
N GLU A 270 -6.67 -0.33 -3.32
CA GLU A 270 -5.35 -0.68 -3.82
C GLU A 270 -4.49 0.58 -4.09
N TRP A 271 -5.03 1.55 -4.82
CA TRP A 271 -4.25 2.73 -5.21
C TRP A 271 -3.92 3.64 -4.04
N ARG A 272 -4.81 3.79 -3.04
CA ARG A 272 -4.50 4.51 -1.79
C ARG A 272 -3.31 3.87 -1.06
N LYS A 273 -3.24 2.54 -1.02
CA LYS A 273 -2.09 1.82 -0.44
C LYS A 273 -0.80 2.01 -1.24
N LEU A 274 -0.90 2.20 -2.56
CA LEU A 274 0.25 2.40 -3.45
C LEU A 274 0.78 3.83 -3.45
N TYR A 275 0.04 4.80 -2.96
CA TYR A 275 0.40 6.21 -2.94
C TYR A 275 1.77 6.46 -2.28
N LYS A 276 1.99 5.93 -1.07
CA LYS A 276 3.28 6.05 -0.37
C LYS A 276 4.44 5.40 -1.12
N PHE A 277 4.19 4.32 -1.84
CA PHE A 277 5.22 3.66 -2.65
C PHE A 277 5.56 4.46 -3.91
N ALA A 278 4.58 5.14 -4.50
CA ALA A 278 4.83 6.07 -5.61
C ALA A 278 5.72 7.23 -5.18
N TRP A 279 5.47 7.83 -3.99
CA TRP A 279 6.36 8.84 -3.40
C TRP A 279 7.77 8.30 -3.14
N ALA A 280 7.89 7.11 -2.57
CA ALA A 280 9.19 6.49 -2.29
C ALA A 280 9.98 6.21 -3.57
N ASP A 281 9.32 5.77 -4.65
CA ASP A 281 9.97 5.55 -5.95
C ASP A 281 10.44 6.88 -6.57
N PHE A 282 9.65 7.95 -6.46
CA PHE A 282 10.06 9.28 -6.92
C PHE A 282 11.20 9.87 -6.06
N ASN A 283 11.13 9.75 -4.74
CA ASN A 283 12.21 10.14 -3.82
C ASN A 283 13.53 9.41 -4.16
N ARG A 284 13.45 8.10 -4.40
CA ARG A 284 14.60 7.30 -4.86
C ARG A 284 15.26 7.93 -6.09
N PHE A 285 14.47 8.29 -7.08
CA PHE A 285 14.99 8.92 -8.30
C PHE A 285 15.66 10.26 -7.98
N LEU A 286 15.02 11.13 -7.20
CA LEU A 286 15.58 12.44 -6.85
C LEU A 286 16.90 12.33 -6.08
N GLN A 287 17.03 11.38 -5.15
CA GLN A 287 18.26 11.16 -4.39
C GLN A 287 19.45 10.74 -5.29
N GLY A 288 19.18 10.07 -6.41
CA GLY A 288 20.20 9.73 -7.39
C GLY A 288 20.46 10.83 -8.42
N TRP A 289 19.38 11.51 -8.85
CA TRP A 289 19.46 12.50 -9.92
C TRP A 289 19.93 13.88 -9.44
N SER A 290 19.45 14.34 -8.29
CA SER A 290 19.76 15.67 -7.75
C SER A 290 19.71 15.64 -6.22
N PRO A 291 20.71 15.06 -5.55
CA PRO A 291 20.78 15.08 -4.10
C PRO A 291 20.71 16.52 -3.58
N GLY A 292 19.81 16.79 -2.63
CA GLY A 292 19.54 18.15 -2.11
C GLY A 292 18.54 18.95 -2.92
N HIS A 293 17.80 18.32 -3.84
CA HIS A 293 16.68 18.96 -4.52
C HIS A 293 15.62 19.40 -3.48
N TRP A 294 15.02 20.58 -3.65
CA TRP A 294 14.03 21.16 -2.71
C TRP A 294 12.80 20.27 -2.45
N LYS A 295 12.45 19.39 -3.41
CA LYS A 295 11.39 18.37 -3.25
C LYS A 295 11.74 17.24 -2.27
N LEU A 296 12.99 17.17 -1.79
CA LEU A 296 13.43 16.22 -0.76
C LEU A 296 13.22 16.85 0.63
N ASN A 297 11.97 17.08 0.99
CA ASN A 297 11.54 17.69 2.25
C ASN A 297 11.17 16.63 3.31
N ASP A 298 10.79 17.10 4.50
CA ASP A 298 10.47 16.22 5.64
C ASP A 298 9.24 15.35 5.36
N TYR A 299 8.18 15.89 4.74
CA TYR A 299 6.99 15.13 4.35
C TYR A 299 7.34 13.96 3.42
N VAL A 300 8.12 14.23 2.36
CA VAL A 300 8.53 13.17 1.41
C VAL A 300 9.43 12.13 2.08
N ASN A 301 10.27 12.54 3.04
CA ASN A 301 11.11 11.61 3.79
C ASN A 301 10.29 10.74 4.74
N GLU A 302 9.28 11.30 5.40
CA GLU A 302 8.38 10.58 6.30
C GLU A 302 7.54 9.54 5.53
N ILE A 303 6.84 9.95 4.46
CA ILE A 303 6.04 9.02 3.65
C ILE A 303 6.91 7.92 3.00
N THR A 304 8.15 8.25 2.63
CA THR A 304 9.14 7.27 2.15
C THR A 304 9.52 6.28 3.26
N SER A 305 9.74 6.75 4.48
CA SER A 305 10.03 5.90 5.64
C SER A 305 8.87 4.93 5.93
N ASN A 306 7.64 5.44 5.84
CA ASN A 306 6.43 4.63 5.97
C ASN A 306 6.30 3.56 4.87
N ALA A 307 6.70 3.88 3.63
CA ALA A 307 6.74 2.90 2.54
C ALA A 307 7.80 1.81 2.79
N ILE A 308 9.01 2.20 3.21
CA ILE A 308 10.09 1.26 3.58
C ILE A 308 9.66 0.36 4.72
N TRP A 309 9.04 0.93 5.76
CA TRP A 309 8.53 0.17 6.90
C TRP A 309 7.49 -0.87 6.46
N SER A 310 6.58 -0.51 5.54
CA SER A 310 5.62 -1.48 5.00
C SER A 310 6.31 -2.64 4.26
N VAL A 311 7.39 -2.39 3.52
CA VAL A 311 8.19 -3.48 2.90
C VAL A 311 8.81 -4.37 3.99
N GLN A 312 9.35 -3.76 5.06
CA GLN A 312 9.93 -4.50 6.18
C GLN A 312 8.88 -5.33 6.92
N CYS A 313 7.69 -4.80 7.16
CA CYS A 313 6.58 -5.55 7.76
C CYS A 313 6.20 -6.78 6.94
N ARG A 314 6.17 -6.68 5.61
CA ARG A 314 5.93 -7.84 4.73
C ARG A 314 7.04 -8.89 4.81
N GLU A 315 8.32 -8.48 4.97
CA GLU A 315 9.42 -9.41 5.22
C GLU A 315 9.27 -10.09 6.59
N LEU A 316 8.91 -9.32 7.63
CA LEU A 316 8.69 -9.83 8.98
C LEU A 316 7.48 -10.77 9.04
N LEU A 317 6.38 -10.45 8.32
CA LEU A 317 5.23 -11.34 8.22
C LEU A 317 5.63 -12.72 7.66
N LYS A 318 6.38 -12.77 6.57
CA LYS A 318 6.85 -14.04 5.99
C LYS A 318 7.71 -14.85 6.96
N ILE A 319 8.51 -14.19 7.79
CA ILE A 319 9.30 -14.85 8.84
C ILE A 319 8.37 -15.41 9.92
N ALA A 320 7.39 -14.62 10.37
CA ALA A 320 6.41 -15.05 11.37
C ALA A 320 5.54 -16.21 10.87
N GLU A 321 5.04 -16.15 9.64
CA GLU A 321 4.29 -17.24 8.99
C GLU A 321 5.10 -18.54 8.99
N LYS A 322 6.34 -18.46 8.49
CA LYS A 322 7.22 -19.64 8.44
C LYS A 322 7.49 -20.21 9.83
N SER A 323 7.76 -19.36 10.82
CA SER A 323 8.02 -19.81 12.18
C SER A 323 6.78 -20.44 12.82
N ALA A 324 5.58 -19.87 12.61
CA ALA A 324 4.32 -20.42 13.11
C ALA A 324 4.00 -21.79 12.49
N LEU A 325 4.21 -21.94 11.17
CA LEU A 325 4.01 -23.21 10.47
C LEU A 325 4.97 -24.30 10.96
N GLU A 326 6.26 -23.99 11.14
CA GLU A 326 7.25 -24.97 11.63
C GLU A 326 7.00 -25.35 13.11
N ALA A 327 6.66 -24.37 13.98
CA ALA A 327 6.25 -24.65 15.35
C ALA A 327 4.98 -25.50 15.40
N GLY A 328 3.97 -25.17 14.60
CA GLY A 328 2.74 -25.95 14.52
C GLY A 328 2.93 -27.37 14.01
N LYS A 329 3.84 -27.61 13.08
CA LYS A 329 4.24 -28.97 12.67
C LYS A 329 4.85 -29.75 13.85
N CYS A 330 5.71 -29.10 14.64
CA CYS A 330 6.27 -29.71 15.85
C CYS A 330 5.17 -30.09 16.84
N ILE A 331 4.21 -29.18 17.10
CA ILE A 331 3.06 -29.41 17.97
C ILE A 331 2.24 -30.61 17.47
N GLN A 332 1.88 -30.62 16.19
CA GLN A 332 1.05 -31.67 15.60
C GLN A 332 1.72 -33.05 15.61
N ASN A 333 3.01 -33.11 15.34
CA ASN A 333 3.78 -34.36 15.36
C ASN A 333 3.89 -34.97 16.78
N ASN A 334 3.76 -34.13 17.81
CA ASN A 334 3.89 -34.54 19.22
C ASN A 334 2.54 -34.68 19.94
N ILE A 335 1.40 -34.52 19.26
CA ILE A 335 0.07 -34.56 19.90
C ILE A 335 -0.22 -35.92 20.60
N ASN A 336 0.43 -36.99 20.18
CA ASN A 336 0.29 -38.32 20.73
C ASN A 336 1.47 -38.74 21.65
N ALA A 337 2.48 -37.86 21.80
CA ALA A 337 3.61 -38.14 22.69
C ALA A 337 3.16 -38.14 24.16
N THR A 338 3.88 -38.86 25.00
CA THR A 338 3.73 -38.78 26.47
C THR A 338 4.35 -37.46 26.90
N LEU A 339 3.55 -36.56 27.46
CA LEU A 339 4.00 -35.24 27.89
C LEU A 339 4.34 -35.26 29.40
N ASN A 340 5.47 -34.66 29.77
CA ASN A 340 5.75 -34.27 31.13
C ASN A 340 4.99 -32.98 31.42
N ILE A 341 4.01 -33.04 32.31
CA ILE A 341 3.17 -31.88 32.65
C ILE A 341 3.67 -31.32 34.00
N GLU A 342 4.17 -30.10 33.98
CA GLU A 342 4.60 -29.36 35.16
C GLU A 342 3.54 -28.32 35.58
N SER A 343 3.22 -28.27 36.87
CA SER A 343 2.27 -27.29 37.42
C SER A 343 3.00 -26.01 37.82
N LYS A 344 2.60 -24.88 37.25
CA LYS A 344 3.20 -23.54 37.52
C LYS A 344 2.79 -22.93 38.88
N GLY A 345 2.21 -23.67 39.79
CA GLY A 345 1.92 -23.21 41.14
C GLY A 345 0.44 -23.28 41.55
N SER A 346 0.19 -23.17 42.87
CA SER A 346 -1.10 -23.48 43.50
C SER A 346 -2.22 -22.45 43.37
N HIS A 347 -1.95 -21.28 42.83
CA HIS A 347 -2.90 -20.14 42.73
C HIS A 347 -3.38 -19.79 41.32
N LEU A 348 -2.91 -20.50 40.31
CA LEU A 348 -3.26 -20.24 38.89
C LEU A 348 -4.44 -21.12 38.45
N SER A 349 -5.17 -20.68 37.41
CA SER A 349 -6.17 -21.54 36.78
C SER A 349 -5.50 -22.81 36.22
N ARG A 350 -6.26 -23.91 36.10
CA ARG A 350 -5.72 -25.19 35.60
C ARG A 350 -5.02 -25.04 34.24
N ALA A 351 -5.58 -24.22 33.36
CA ALA A 351 -5.00 -23.95 32.04
C ALA A 351 -3.66 -23.19 32.12
N SER A 352 -3.60 -22.10 32.90
CA SER A 352 -2.38 -21.28 33.05
C SER A 352 -1.32 -21.92 33.99
N GLY A 353 -1.68 -22.96 34.69
CA GLY A 353 -0.77 -23.69 35.59
C GLY A 353 -0.01 -24.84 34.93
N ILE A 354 -0.30 -25.17 33.66
CA ILE A 354 0.31 -26.31 32.97
C ILE A 354 1.30 -25.78 31.94
N VAL A 355 2.55 -26.19 32.05
CA VAL A 355 3.59 -26.02 31.02
C VAL A 355 3.91 -27.38 30.44
N THR A 356 4.04 -27.47 29.16
CA THR A 356 4.40 -28.71 28.48
C THR A 356 5.79 -28.61 27.84
N GLU A 357 6.49 -29.73 27.73
CA GLU A 357 7.74 -29.84 26.99
C GLU A 357 7.60 -29.37 25.52
N ILE A 358 6.37 -29.37 24.99
CA ILE A 358 6.09 -28.97 23.61
C ILE A 358 6.06 -27.45 23.46
N ASP A 359 5.60 -26.71 24.51
CA ASP A 359 5.65 -25.24 24.53
C ASP A 359 7.10 -24.76 24.35
N GLU A 360 8.03 -25.29 25.12
CA GLU A 360 9.44 -24.95 25.03
C GLU A 360 10.08 -25.31 23.68
N LYS A 361 9.70 -26.46 23.10
CA LYS A 361 10.16 -26.86 21.75
C LYS A 361 9.62 -25.93 20.70
N ALA A 362 8.32 -25.62 20.72
CA ALA A 362 7.68 -24.70 19.79
C ALA A 362 8.32 -23.30 19.89
N GLN A 363 8.53 -22.79 21.09
CA GLN A 363 9.23 -21.53 21.32
C GLN A 363 10.63 -21.52 20.72
N SER A 364 11.43 -22.56 20.98
CA SER A 364 12.78 -22.65 20.43
C SER A 364 12.79 -22.59 18.90
N ILE A 365 11.81 -23.22 18.25
CA ILE A 365 11.64 -23.16 16.80
C ILE A 365 11.32 -21.71 16.36
N ILE A 366 10.35 -21.06 16.99
CA ILE A 366 9.98 -19.68 16.67
C ILE A 366 11.16 -18.74 16.81
N LEU A 367 11.87 -18.82 17.94
CA LEU A 367 13.04 -17.99 18.23
C LEU A 367 14.17 -18.16 17.21
N ASN A 368 14.40 -19.35 16.67
CA ASN A 368 15.39 -19.56 15.62
C ASN A 368 15.10 -18.71 14.36
N PHE A 369 13.84 -18.43 14.05
CA PHE A 369 13.46 -17.59 12.93
C PHE A 369 13.45 -16.10 13.26
N ILE A 370 12.92 -15.71 14.43
CA ILE A 370 12.70 -14.29 14.75
C ILE A 370 13.91 -13.63 15.40
N SER A 371 14.80 -14.34 16.13
CA SER A 371 15.95 -13.73 16.80
C SER A 371 16.90 -12.96 15.88
N PRO A 372 17.19 -13.41 14.65
CA PRO A 372 18.00 -12.61 13.74
C PRO A 372 17.38 -11.25 13.41
N THR A 373 16.06 -11.11 13.51
CA THR A 373 15.33 -9.87 13.24
C THR A 373 15.49 -8.86 14.36
N LEU A 374 15.70 -9.28 15.61
CA LEU A 374 15.85 -8.40 16.75
C LEU A 374 16.99 -7.40 16.53
N LYS A 375 18.15 -7.89 16.10
CA LYS A 375 19.28 -7.02 15.78
C LYS A 375 19.09 -6.27 14.45
N LYS A 376 18.58 -6.96 13.42
CA LYS A 376 18.45 -6.40 12.06
C LYS A 376 17.51 -5.20 12.01
N TYR A 377 16.39 -5.24 12.77
CA TYR A 377 15.34 -4.23 12.77
C TYR A 377 15.22 -3.48 14.11
N ASN A 378 16.16 -3.70 15.05
CA ASN A 378 16.17 -3.10 16.39
C ASN A 378 14.86 -3.35 17.16
N LEU A 379 14.43 -4.62 17.23
CA LEU A 379 13.18 -5.04 17.89
C LEU A 379 13.42 -5.55 19.31
N GLY A 380 12.41 -5.41 20.18
CA GLY A 380 12.30 -6.10 21.45
C GLY A 380 11.62 -7.46 21.31
N LEU A 381 11.48 -8.17 22.45
CA LEU A 381 10.81 -9.47 22.51
C LEU A 381 10.03 -9.59 23.82
N LEU A 382 8.79 -10.08 23.72
CA LEU A 382 7.98 -10.57 24.81
C LEU A 382 7.45 -11.97 24.41
N SER A 383 7.70 -12.98 25.20
CA SER A 383 7.21 -14.34 24.95
C SER A 383 6.73 -14.96 26.23
N GLU A 384 5.69 -15.80 26.16
CA GLU A 384 5.12 -16.47 27.35
C GLU A 384 6.16 -17.25 28.15
N GLU A 385 7.00 -18.01 27.44
CA GLU A 385 7.98 -18.94 28.07
C GLU A 385 9.35 -18.27 28.34
N LEU A 386 9.45 -16.92 28.28
CA LEU A 386 10.66 -16.17 28.62
C LEU A 386 10.40 -15.15 29.73
N ILE A 387 11.45 -14.81 30.43
CA ILE A 387 11.45 -13.68 31.35
C ILE A 387 11.41 -12.40 30.47
N ASP A 388 10.47 -11.49 30.76
CA ASP A 388 10.41 -10.18 30.14
C ASP A 388 11.67 -9.37 30.49
N ASP A 389 12.53 -9.15 29.50
CA ASP A 389 13.77 -8.39 29.65
C ASP A 389 13.56 -6.88 29.58
N SER A 390 12.30 -6.44 29.50
CA SER A 390 11.87 -5.04 29.36
C SER A 390 12.28 -4.36 28.05
N SER A 391 12.87 -5.07 27.10
CA SER A 391 13.26 -4.53 25.80
C SER A 391 12.08 -3.95 25.02
N ARG A 392 10.86 -4.43 25.26
CA ARG A 392 9.61 -3.94 24.67
C ARG A 392 9.28 -2.49 25.04
N PHE A 393 9.87 -1.94 26.11
CA PHE A 393 9.69 -0.55 26.53
C PHE A 393 10.75 0.40 25.95
N GLU A 394 11.87 -0.16 25.46
CA GLU A 394 12.99 0.59 24.91
C GLU A 394 12.97 0.68 23.40
N LYS A 395 12.44 -0.35 22.73
CA LYS A 395 12.40 -0.45 21.27
C LYS A 395 11.09 0.11 20.73
N ASP A 396 11.12 0.58 19.47
CA ASP A 396 9.90 1.11 18.81
C ASP A 396 8.88 0.00 18.53
N PHE A 397 9.37 -1.23 18.31
CA PHE A 397 8.54 -2.42 18.10
C PHE A 397 9.14 -3.63 18.80
N PHE A 398 8.29 -4.58 19.13
CA PHE A 398 8.70 -5.85 19.72
C PHE A 398 7.85 -7.02 19.21
N TRP A 399 8.47 -8.20 19.13
CA TRP A 399 7.76 -9.44 18.94
C TRP A 399 7.01 -9.83 20.20
N CYS A 400 5.77 -10.26 20.04
CA CYS A 400 4.92 -10.78 21.11
C CYS A 400 4.49 -12.19 20.72
N VAL A 401 4.90 -13.20 21.47
CA VAL A 401 4.84 -14.62 21.07
C VAL A 401 4.19 -15.47 22.14
N ASP A 402 3.20 -16.25 21.72
CA ASP A 402 2.70 -17.43 22.44
C ASP A 402 2.97 -18.66 21.55
N PRO A 403 3.88 -19.53 21.97
CA PRO A 403 4.27 -20.69 21.17
C PRO A 403 3.16 -21.76 21.09
N LEU A 404 2.30 -21.87 22.10
CA LEU A 404 1.17 -22.79 22.15
C LEU A 404 0.01 -22.24 23.00
N ASP A 405 -0.71 -21.23 22.47
CA ASP A 405 -1.96 -20.79 23.08
C ASP A 405 -2.97 -21.94 23.12
N GLY A 406 -3.52 -22.17 24.31
CA GLY A 406 -4.43 -23.28 24.52
C GLY A 406 -3.75 -24.61 24.89
N THR A 407 -2.78 -24.58 25.78
CA THR A 407 -2.09 -25.80 26.31
C THR A 407 -3.06 -26.86 26.83
N LEU A 408 -4.19 -26.45 27.43
CA LEU A 408 -5.18 -27.41 27.95
C LEU A 408 -5.94 -28.14 26.81
N PRO A 409 -6.53 -27.49 25.77
CA PRO A 409 -7.05 -28.19 24.60
C PRO A 409 -6.03 -29.11 23.93
N PHE A 410 -4.76 -28.69 23.85
CA PHE A 410 -3.70 -29.53 23.31
C PHE A 410 -3.49 -30.82 24.13
N THR A 411 -3.36 -30.72 25.46
CA THR A 411 -3.20 -31.91 26.34
C THR A 411 -4.42 -32.83 26.31
N GLU A 412 -5.61 -32.31 26.10
CA GLU A 412 -6.86 -33.05 25.89
C GLU A 412 -7.03 -33.58 24.49
N LYS A 413 -6.13 -33.23 23.55
CA LYS A 413 -6.17 -33.60 22.11
C LYS A 413 -7.45 -33.15 21.40
N VAL A 414 -8.02 -32.04 21.83
CA VAL A 414 -9.20 -31.41 21.19
C VAL A 414 -8.79 -30.17 20.40
N GLU A 415 -9.68 -29.67 19.57
CA GLU A 415 -9.50 -28.41 18.84
C GLU A 415 -9.42 -27.22 19.81
N GLY A 416 -8.72 -26.16 19.44
CA GLY A 416 -8.71 -24.90 20.19
C GLY A 416 -7.33 -24.46 20.67
N TYR A 417 -6.26 -25.02 20.15
CA TYR A 417 -4.89 -24.55 20.38
C TYR A 417 -4.30 -23.95 19.11
N SER A 418 -3.35 -23.04 19.26
CA SER A 418 -2.73 -22.32 18.16
C SER A 418 -1.33 -21.80 18.50
N VAL A 419 -0.56 -21.43 17.47
CA VAL A 419 0.62 -20.58 17.59
C VAL A 419 0.20 -19.14 17.35
N SER A 420 0.58 -18.22 18.24
CA SER A 420 0.27 -16.79 18.14
C SER A 420 1.54 -15.96 18.11
N ILE A 421 1.73 -15.17 17.04
CA ILE A 421 2.90 -14.30 16.86
C ILE A 421 2.42 -12.93 16.40
N ALA A 422 2.81 -11.88 17.11
CA ALA A 422 2.51 -10.49 16.73
C ALA A 422 3.76 -9.63 16.75
N LEU A 423 3.75 -8.56 15.95
CA LEU A 423 4.63 -7.42 16.12
C LEU A 423 3.80 -6.27 16.69
N VAL A 424 4.24 -5.71 17.81
CA VAL A 424 3.53 -4.67 18.55
C VAL A 424 4.44 -3.44 18.64
N SER A 425 3.89 -2.25 18.44
CA SER A 425 4.63 -1.00 18.66
C SER A 425 4.72 -0.66 20.15
N ARG A 426 5.69 0.19 20.50
CA ARG A 426 5.93 0.61 21.89
C ARG A 426 4.71 1.23 22.57
N ASP A 427 3.80 1.83 21.81
CA ASP A 427 2.52 2.37 22.30
C ASP A 427 1.41 1.32 22.50
N GLY A 428 1.73 0.03 22.29
CA GLY A 428 0.78 -1.07 22.44
C GLY A 428 -0.12 -1.30 21.20
N THR A 429 0.16 -0.66 20.06
CA THR A 429 -0.61 -0.92 18.84
C THR A 429 -0.06 -2.17 18.12
N PRO A 430 -0.88 -3.21 17.85
CA PRO A 430 -0.43 -4.35 17.07
C PRO A 430 -0.32 -3.96 15.59
N VAL A 431 0.81 -4.30 14.96
CA VAL A 431 1.17 -3.92 13.58
C VAL A 431 1.12 -5.10 12.62
N LEU A 432 1.36 -6.30 13.15
CA LEU A 432 1.38 -7.54 12.42
C LEU A 432 0.85 -8.64 13.33
N GLY A 433 0.06 -9.56 12.77
CA GLY A 433 -0.46 -10.70 13.50
C GLY A 433 -0.44 -11.97 12.65
N VAL A 434 -0.04 -13.08 13.28
CA VAL A 434 -0.09 -14.44 12.74
C VAL A 434 -0.68 -15.36 13.79
N ILE A 435 -1.75 -16.06 13.44
CA ILE A 435 -2.33 -17.15 14.25
C ILE A 435 -2.39 -18.39 13.38
N TYR A 436 -1.79 -19.47 13.83
CA TYR A 436 -1.81 -20.74 13.12
C TYR A 436 -2.49 -21.82 13.94
N ASN A 437 -3.57 -22.38 13.39
CA ASN A 437 -4.26 -23.55 13.94
C ASN A 437 -3.67 -24.84 13.31
N PRO A 438 -2.79 -25.55 13.98
CA PRO A 438 -2.11 -26.69 13.37
C PRO A 438 -3.03 -27.91 13.17
N ARG A 439 -4.19 -27.97 13.85
CA ARG A 439 -5.14 -29.06 13.70
C ARG A 439 -5.93 -29.00 12.40
N LYS A 440 -6.24 -27.79 11.91
CA LYS A 440 -6.97 -27.56 10.67
C LYS A 440 -6.09 -27.07 9.52
N ASP A 441 -4.82 -26.82 9.77
CA ASP A 441 -3.91 -26.17 8.83
C ASP A 441 -4.43 -24.79 8.38
N ASP A 442 -5.03 -24.05 9.32
CA ASP A 442 -5.56 -22.72 9.07
C ASP A 442 -4.57 -21.64 9.56
N LEU A 443 -4.12 -20.79 8.63
CA LEU A 443 -3.20 -19.69 8.89
C LEU A 443 -3.93 -18.36 8.74
N TYR A 444 -4.02 -17.58 9.82
CA TYR A 444 -4.58 -16.24 9.84
C TYR A 444 -3.46 -15.21 9.92
N THR A 445 -3.47 -14.22 9.04
CA THR A 445 -2.41 -13.23 8.93
C THR A 445 -2.95 -11.84 8.70
N CYS A 446 -2.29 -10.83 9.23
CA CYS A 446 -2.59 -9.43 8.95
C CYS A 446 -1.36 -8.54 9.07
N ILE A 447 -1.38 -7.41 8.37
CA ILE A 447 -0.52 -6.25 8.57
C ILE A 447 -1.42 -5.03 8.66
N LYS A 448 -1.17 -4.14 9.61
CA LYS A 448 -1.90 -2.88 9.80
C LYS A 448 -1.96 -2.08 8.47
N GLY A 449 -3.18 -1.79 8.03
CA GLY A 449 -3.47 -1.07 6.78
C GLY A 449 -3.39 -1.94 5.51
N GLU A 450 -3.05 -3.24 5.61
CA GLU A 450 -2.97 -4.12 4.42
C GLU A 450 -4.09 -5.16 4.36
N GLY A 451 -4.84 -5.33 5.45
CA GLY A 451 -5.96 -6.25 5.56
C GLY A 451 -5.64 -7.52 6.32
N ALA A 452 -6.65 -8.36 6.51
CA ALA A 452 -6.60 -9.65 7.21
C ALA A 452 -6.95 -10.80 6.27
N PHE A 453 -6.22 -11.92 6.40
CA PHE A 453 -6.29 -13.06 5.49
C PHE A 453 -6.38 -14.39 6.26
N LYS A 454 -7.10 -15.36 5.69
CA LYS A 454 -7.08 -16.77 6.06
C LYS A 454 -6.53 -17.58 4.90
N ASN A 455 -5.42 -18.28 5.09
CA ASN A 455 -4.73 -19.06 4.05
C ASN A 455 -4.47 -18.24 2.75
N GLY A 456 -4.07 -16.97 2.92
CA GLY A 456 -3.81 -16.04 1.81
C GLY A 456 -5.07 -15.45 1.14
N VAL A 457 -6.27 -15.82 1.58
CA VAL A 457 -7.54 -15.28 1.08
C VAL A 457 -8.06 -14.20 2.02
N PRO A 458 -8.48 -13.01 1.53
CA PRO A 458 -9.04 -11.97 2.38
C PRO A 458 -10.23 -12.47 3.21
N ILE A 459 -10.19 -12.22 4.52
CA ILE A 459 -11.30 -12.57 5.42
C ILE A 459 -12.50 -11.68 5.10
N ARG A 460 -13.64 -12.30 4.89
CA ARG A 460 -14.94 -11.63 4.74
C ARG A 460 -15.88 -12.15 5.81
N ILE A 461 -16.42 -11.25 6.62
CA ILE A 461 -17.40 -11.63 7.63
C ILE A 461 -18.77 -11.80 6.97
N ASN A 462 -19.34 -12.99 7.13
CA ASN A 462 -20.67 -13.34 6.64
C ASN A 462 -21.59 -13.68 7.83
N PRO A 463 -22.25 -12.69 8.45
CA PRO A 463 -23.02 -12.91 9.66
C PRO A 463 -24.21 -13.84 9.43
N SER A 464 -24.44 -14.78 10.35
CA SER A 464 -25.66 -15.57 10.40
C SER A 464 -26.87 -14.67 10.67
N LYS A 465 -27.98 -14.96 10.02
CA LYS A 465 -29.24 -14.23 10.27
C LYS A 465 -30.09 -14.82 11.41
N GLU A 466 -29.71 -16.00 11.91
CA GLU A 466 -30.52 -16.73 12.89
C GLU A 466 -29.78 -17.10 14.17
N LYS A 467 -28.44 -17.21 14.09
CA LYS A 467 -27.62 -17.76 15.15
C LYS A 467 -26.68 -16.72 15.73
N PHE A 468 -26.62 -16.64 17.06
CA PHE A 468 -25.55 -15.96 17.79
C PHE A 468 -24.66 -16.98 18.48
N THR A 469 -23.34 -16.76 18.44
CA THR A 469 -22.35 -17.61 19.10
C THR A 469 -21.66 -16.85 20.24
N PHE A 470 -21.86 -17.31 21.47
CA PHE A 470 -21.13 -16.84 22.64
C PHE A 470 -19.90 -17.69 22.85
N ILE A 471 -18.72 -17.05 22.94
CA ILE A 471 -17.45 -17.71 23.13
C ILE A 471 -16.83 -17.23 24.43
N THR A 472 -16.29 -18.14 25.24
CA THR A 472 -15.74 -17.80 26.54
C THR A 472 -14.68 -18.83 26.97
N ASP A 473 -13.95 -18.51 28.03
CA ASP A 473 -13.01 -19.44 28.63
C ASP A 473 -13.73 -20.52 29.42
N ARG A 474 -13.16 -21.73 29.44
CA ARG A 474 -13.65 -22.85 30.28
C ARG A 474 -13.73 -22.50 31.76
N SER A 475 -12.82 -21.65 32.25
CA SER A 475 -12.86 -21.23 33.66
C SER A 475 -14.11 -20.40 34.01
N PHE A 476 -14.64 -19.63 33.04
CA PHE A 476 -15.85 -18.84 33.27
C PHE A 476 -17.10 -19.71 33.38
N THR A 477 -17.17 -20.85 32.71
CA THR A 477 -18.33 -21.78 32.83
C THR A 477 -18.55 -22.32 34.21
N ARG A 478 -17.55 -22.17 35.12
CA ARG A 478 -17.62 -22.56 36.53
C ARG A 478 -17.85 -21.39 37.48
N SER A 479 -18.02 -20.19 36.97
CA SER A 479 -18.29 -18.99 37.76
C SER A 479 -19.75 -18.96 38.19
N GLY A 480 -20.00 -18.52 39.44
CA GLY A 480 -21.37 -18.33 39.94
C GLY A 480 -22.18 -17.27 39.18
N MET A 481 -21.54 -16.46 38.32
CA MET A 481 -22.17 -15.46 37.46
C MET A 481 -22.51 -15.99 36.05
N TYR A 482 -22.09 -17.23 35.73
CA TYR A 482 -22.14 -17.75 34.38
C TYR A 482 -23.58 -17.80 33.81
N ASP A 483 -24.48 -18.43 34.55
CA ASP A 483 -25.86 -18.68 34.10
C ASP A 483 -26.63 -17.36 33.86
N GLU A 484 -26.51 -16.41 34.80
CA GLU A 484 -27.13 -15.08 34.65
C GLU A 484 -26.52 -14.30 33.46
N PHE A 485 -25.22 -14.33 33.31
CA PHE A 485 -24.53 -13.63 32.22
C PHE A 485 -24.93 -14.21 30.86
N VAL A 486 -24.96 -15.54 30.72
CA VAL A 486 -25.38 -16.24 29.50
C VAL A 486 -26.84 -15.92 29.16
N ALA A 487 -27.75 -15.97 30.16
CA ALA A 487 -29.14 -15.64 29.95
C ALA A 487 -29.35 -14.21 29.43
N ASN A 488 -28.59 -13.24 29.97
CA ASN A 488 -28.61 -11.85 29.50
C ASN A 488 -28.12 -11.68 28.05
N ILE A 489 -27.06 -12.40 27.66
CA ILE A 489 -26.58 -12.36 26.28
C ILE A 489 -27.57 -13.03 25.32
N GLU A 490 -28.12 -14.16 25.72
CA GLU A 490 -29.13 -14.88 24.93
C GLU A 490 -30.39 -14.04 24.70
N GLU A 491 -30.87 -13.35 25.73
CA GLU A 491 -32.01 -12.41 25.61
C GLU A 491 -31.71 -11.26 24.65
N LYS A 492 -30.51 -10.65 24.77
CA LYS A 492 -30.06 -9.62 23.82
C LYS A 492 -29.95 -10.13 22.37
N ALA A 493 -29.50 -11.37 22.20
CA ALA A 493 -29.43 -11.99 20.86
C ALA A 493 -30.85 -12.18 20.29
N LYS A 494 -31.78 -12.70 21.10
CA LYS A 494 -33.20 -12.87 20.72
C LYS A 494 -33.87 -11.55 20.36
N SER A 495 -33.60 -10.49 21.11
CA SER A 495 -34.15 -9.14 20.81
C SER A 495 -33.68 -8.59 19.47
N LYS A 496 -32.53 -9.06 18.95
CA LYS A 496 -32.01 -8.76 17.62
C LYS A 496 -32.48 -9.73 16.54
N GLY A 497 -33.40 -10.64 16.84
CA GLY A 497 -33.93 -11.63 15.89
C GLY A 497 -33.07 -12.89 15.72
N LEU A 498 -32.07 -13.11 16.58
CA LEU A 498 -31.21 -14.28 16.55
C LEU A 498 -31.76 -15.37 17.48
N HIS A 499 -32.51 -16.30 16.92
CA HIS A 499 -33.25 -17.30 17.71
C HIS A 499 -32.48 -18.56 18.06
N LYS A 500 -31.29 -18.78 17.43
CA LYS A 500 -30.37 -19.87 17.75
C LYS A 500 -29.22 -19.33 18.57
N PHE A 501 -28.93 -19.97 19.70
CA PHE A 501 -27.82 -19.59 20.58
C PHE A 501 -26.85 -20.76 20.75
N GLN A 502 -25.56 -20.51 20.53
CA GLN A 502 -24.50 -21.50 20.68
C GLN A 502 -23.44 -21.00 21.64
N ILE A 503 -22.88 -21.91 22.44
CA ILE A 503 -21.77 -21.61 23.34
C ILE A 503 -20.55 -22.42 22.91
N ILE A 504 -19.37 -21.77 22.87
CA ILE A 504 -18.05 -22.39 22.70
C ILE A 504 -17.21 -21.98 23.89
N ALA A 505 -16.63 -22.96 24.62
CA ALA A 505 -15.92 -22.69 25.87
C ALA A 505 -14.68 -23.58 26.07
N HIS A 506 -13.94 -23.90 25.00
CA HIS A 506 -12.86 -24.86 25.08
C HIS A 506 -11.54 -24.44 24.40
N GLY A 507 -11.51 -23.29 23.70
CA GLY A 507 -10.33 -22.81 23.00
C GLY A 507 -9.34 -22.07 23.90
N GLY A 508 -8.10 -21.95 23.45
CA GLY A 508 -7.17 -20.90 23.85
C GLY A 508 -7.67 -19.53 23.43
N ALA A 509 -7.07 -18.47 23.92
CA ALA A 509 -7.59 -17.12 23.73
C ALA A 509 -7.55 -16.66 22.27
N SER A 510 -6.46 -16.96 21.55
CA SER A 510 -6.32 -16.63 20.13
C SER A 510 -7.35 -17.36 19.27
N MET A 511 -7.58 -18.66 19.53
CA MET A 511 -8.59 -19.44 18.82
C MET A 511 -10.01 -19.01 19.18
N ASN A 512 -10.28 -18.65 20.42
CA ASN A 512 -11.59 -18.10 20.84
C ASN A 512 -11.88 -16.81 20.06
N ALA A 513 -10.90 -15.92 19.88
CA ALA A 513 -11.05 -14.71 19.06
C ALA A 513 -11.25 -15.04 17.57
N VAL A 514 -10.48 -15.97 17.00
CA VAL A 514 -10.65 -16.43 15.61
C VAL A 514 -12.04 -17.00 15.38
N TRP A 515 -12.58 -17.79 16.31
CA TRP A 515 -13.92 -18.35 16.18
C TRP A 515 -15.03 -17.29 16.20
N VAL A 516 -14.77 -16.09 16.76
CA VAL A 516 -15.70 -14.95 16.59
C VAL A 516 -15.82 -14.58 15.11
N LEU A 517 -14.71 -14.51 14.39
CA LEU A 517 -14.70 -14.20 12.94
C LEU A 517 -15.43 -15.25 12.11
N GLU A 518 -15.29 -16.53 12.50
CA GLU A 518 -15.88 -17.67 11.78
C GLU A 518 -17.37 -17.91 12.10
N ASN A 519 -17.87 -17.39 13.22
CA ASN A 519 -19.22 -17.63 13.69
C ASN A 519 -20.07 -16.36 13.87
N ALA A 520 -19.74 -15.28 13.18
CA ALA A 520 -20.46 -14.01 13.30
C ALA A 520 -21.97 -14.16 13.02
N PRO A 521 -22.85 -13.45 13.72
CA PRO A 521 -22.58 -12.59 14.85
C PRO A 521 -22.16 -13.40 16.09
N ALA A 522 -21.03 -13.03 16.66
CA ALA A 522 -20.45 -13.74 17.79
C ALA A 522 -19.65 -12.79 18.71
N ALA A 523 -19.49 -13.18 19.96
CA ALA A 523 -18.64 -12.46 20.90
C ALA A 523 -17.80 -13.42 21.75
N TYR A 524 -16.51 -13.10 21.89
CA TYR A 524 -15.62 -13.70 22.90
C TYR A 524 -15.43 -12.73 24.04
N ILE A 525 -15.75 -13.16 25.23
CA ILE A 525 -15.74 -12.31 26.43
C ILE A 525 -14.95 -13.01 27.53
N LYS A 526 -14.00 -12.27 28.07
CA LYS A 526 -13.24 -12.64 29.26
C LYS A 526 -13.40 -11.56 30.32
N LEU A 527 -14.08 -11.90 31.42
CA LEU A 527 -14.40 -10.92 32.46
C LEU A 527 -13.15 -10.44 33.21
N PRO A 528 -13.13 -9.16 33.65
CA PRO A 528 -12.10 -8.66 34.55
C PRO A 528 -12.02 -9.48 35.84
N LYS A 529 -10.80 -9.69 36.34
CA LYS A 529 -10.56 -10.34 37.61
C LYS A 529 -9.37 -9.72 38.34
N LYS A 530 -9.43 -9.68 39.68
CA LYS A 530 -8.38 -9.09 40.53
C LYS A 530 -7.09 -9.94 40.59
N GLN A 531 -7.22 -11.24 40.39
CA GLN A 531 -6.08 -12.19 40.49
C GLN A 531 -5.23 -12.15 39.22
N SER A 532 -3.92 -12.20 39.34
CA SER A 532 -2.97 -12.33 38.25
C SER A 532 -3.21 -13.60 37.42
N GLY A 533 -2.82 -13.61 36.17
CA GLY A 533 -2.96 -14.72 35.24
C GLY A 533 -4.28 -14.74 34.48
N GLY A 534 -4.46 -15.74 33.64
CA GLY A 534 -5.68 -15.91 32.82
C GLY A 534 -5.70 -15.15 31.49
N GLY A 535 -4.55 -14.98 30.86
CA GLY A 535 -4.34 -14.40 29.55
C GLY A 535 -3.31 -13.28 29.59
N GLY A 536 -2.24 -13.47 28.86
CA GLY A 536 -1.16 -12.49 28.67
C GLY A 536 -1.38 -11.61 27.46
N ILE A 537 -0.54 -10.62 27.27
CA ILE A 537 -0.52 -9.77 26.07
C ILE A 537 -0.35 -10.64 24.81
N TRP A 538 0.46 -11.70 24.89
CA TRP A 538 0.75 -12.64 23.80
C TRP A 538 -0.47 -13.41 23.31
N ASP A 539 -1.47 -13.67 24.17
CA ASP A 539 -2.74 -14.31 23.82
C ASP A 539 -3.62 -13.43 22.89
N PHE A 540 -3.48 -12.10 23.01
CA PHE A 540 -4.43 -11.15 22.39
C PHE A 540 -3.80 -10.26 21.31
N ALA A 541 -2.48 -10.17 21.22
CA ALA A 541 -1.83 -9.24 20.31
C ALA A 541 -2.11 -9.55 18.84
N ALA A 542 -1.99 -10.79 18.41
CA ALA A 542 -2.24 -11.19 17.02
C ALA A 542 -3.73 -11.09 16.67
N SER A 543 -4.61 -11.56 17.56
CA SER A 543 -6.07 -11.47 17.34
C SER A 543 -6.56 -10.02 17.32
N SER A 544 -6.03 -9.14 18.18
CA SER A 544 -6.34 -7.70 18.12
C SER A 544 -5.95 -7.06 16.81
N CYS A 545 -4.81 -7.44 16.23
CA CYS A 545 -4.41 -6.97 14.92
C CYS A 545 -5.41 -7.38 13.83
N LEU A 546 -5.85 -8.64 13.82
CA LEU A 546 -6.85 -9.14 12.86
C LEU A 546 -8.17 -8.37 12.97
N PHE A 547 -8.66 -8.16 14.20
CA PHE A 547 -9.93 -7.45 14.43
C PHE A 547 -9.84 -5.98 14.02
N ASN A 548 -8.74 -5.30 14.33
CA ASN A 548 -8.51 -3.91 13.92
C ASN A 548 -8.52 -3.77 12.39
N GLU A 549 -7.90 -4.70 11.66
CA GLU A 549 -7.89 -4.69 10.19
C GLU A 549 -9.27 -4.97 9.57
N LEU A 550 -10.13 -5.66 10.28
CA LEU A 550 -11.51 -5.92 9.86
C LEU A 550 -12.49 -4.87 10.36
N ASN A 551 -12.03 -3.83 11.07
CA ASN A 551 -12.84 -2.82 11.74
C ASN A 551 -13.89 -3.42 12.71
N LEU A 552 -13.48 -4.49 13.42
CA LEU A 552 -14.28 -5.18 14.41
C LEU A 552 -13.87 -4.79 15.82
N LYS A 553 -14.70 -5.12 16.81
CA LYS A 553 -14.47 -4.77 18.20
C LYS A 553 -13.42 -5.70 18.83
N ALA A 554 -12.31 -5.12 19.30
CA ALA A 554 -11.29 -5.72 20.15
C ALA A 554 -10.94 -4.72 21.26
N THR A 555 -11.59 -4.81 22.42
CA THR A 555 -11.52 -3.81 23.48
C THR A 555 -11.44 -4.46 24.86
N ASN A 556 -11.15 -3.64 25.88
CA ASN A 556 -11.45 -3.99 27.26
C ASN A 556 -12.96 -3.83 27.55
N PHE A 557 -13.37 -4.07 28.80
CA PHE A 557 -14.78 -3.94 29.20
C PHE A 557 -15.32 -2.50 29.22
N GLU A 558 -14.43 -1.51 29.27
CA GLU A 558 -14.79 -0.09 29.20
C GLU A 558 -14.91 0.41 27.76
N GLY A 559 -14.68 -0.46 26.78
CA GLY A 559 -14.73 -0.11 25.36
C GLY A 559 -13.46 0.57 24.82
N GLN A 560 -12.39 0.60 25.61
CA GLN A 560 -11.10 1.16 25.22
C GLN A 560 -10.29 0.10 24.48
N LYS A 561 -9.34 0.54 23.63
CA LYS A 561 -8.37 -0.36 22.99
C LYS A 561 -7.57 -1.10 24.04
N LEU A 562 -7.26 -2.36 23.76
CA LEU A 562 -6.39 -3.17 24.63
C LEU A 562 -4.98 -2.54 24.67
N ASP A 563 -4.46 -2.30 25.89
CA ASP A 563 -3.07 -1.90 26.07
C ASP A 563 -2.16 -3.12 25.98
N LEU A 564 -1.64 -3.37 24.80
CA LEU A 564 -0.78 -4.53 24.50
C LEU A 564 0.70 -4.28 24.82
N ASN A 565 1.04 -3.18 25.50
CA ASN A 565 2.38 -2.94 26.05
C ASN A 565 2.33 -2.30 27.44
N ARG A 566 1.36 -2.71 28.25
CA ARG A 566 1.19 -2.17 29.60
C ARG A 566 2.44 -2.40 30.48
N LYS A 567 2.71 -1.42 31.35
CA LYS A 567 3.92 -1.38 32.17
C LYS A 567 3.81 -2.15 33.49
N ASP A 568 2.60 -2.26 34.01
CA ASP A 568 2.32 -2.82 35.33
C ASP A 568 2.19 -4.34 35.32
N SER A 569 1.87 -4.94 34.17
CA SER A 569 1.68 -6.39 34.03
C SER A 569 1.74 -6.82 32.56
N ALA A 570 2.22 -8.02 32.30
CA ALA A 570 2.04 -8.69 31.01
C ALA A 570 0.68 -9.40 30.88
N PHE A 571 -0.19 -9.34 31.91
CA PHE A 571 -1.50 -10.00 31.91
C PHE A 571 -2.64 -9.00 31.74
N MET A 572 -3.69 -9.40 31.00
CA MET A 572 -4.88 -8.59 30.69
C MET A 572 -6.03 -8.78 31.70
N ASN A 573 -5.75 -9.40 32.85
CA ASN A 573 -6.77 -9.82 33.82
C ASN A 573 -7.58 -8.68 34.45
N HIS A 574 -7.01 -7.49 34.65
CA HIS A 574 -7.69 -6.38 35.34
C HIS A 574 -8.79 -5.73 34.49
N GLU A 575 -8.60 -5.67 33.20
CA GLU A 575 -9.49 -4.96 32.28
C GLU A 575 -10.48 -5.88 31.58
N GLY A 576 -10.15 -7.19 31.55
CA GLY A 576 -10.86 -8.15 30.73
C GLY A 576 -10.68 -7.89 29.24
N VAL A 577 -11.28 -8.72 28.40
CA VAL A 577 -11.24 -8.53 26.95
C VAL A 577 -12.60 -8.81 26.33
N TRP A 578 -12.90 -8.11 25.24
CA TRP A 578 -14.14 -8.25 24.47
C TRP A 578 -13.82 -8.17 22.97
N PHE A 579 -13.99 -9.30 22.29
CA PHE A 579 -13.96 -9.40 20.84
C PHE A 579 -15.37 -9.65 20.32
N GLU A 580 -15.82 -8.90 19.30
CA GLU A 580 -17.20 -9.02 18.74
C GLU A 580 -17.17 -8.78 17.24
N ALA A 581 -17.91 -9.60 16.48
CA ALA A 581 -18.12 -9.50 15.04
C ALA A 581 -19.60 -9.65 14.66
#